data_54384eac22fabfed3da7fc8d9c144f3b
#
_entry.id   54384eac22fabfed3da7fc8d9c144f3b
#
_cell.length_a   1.000
_cell.length_b   1.000
_cell.length_c   1.000
_cell.angle_alpha   90.00
_cell.angle_beta   90.00
_cell.angle_gamma   90.00
#
_symmetry.space_group_name_H-M   'P 1'
#
loop_
_entity.id
_entity.type
_entity.pdbx_description
1 polymer ?
#
loop_
_entity_poly.entity_id
_entity_poly.type
_entity_poly.pdbx_seq_one_letter_code
_entity_poly.pdbx_strand_id
1 'polypeptide(L)'
;MTAVIDLRVERRGDGWVLAGPDSQDVRLVNDYLGYLGDRHYAPGTRRGYAFDLLALLRWLAGQDRRLDQVDTETLLRFLASCRNPGTTAGSASAGASAGGQREGLAAATVNRRLAAVSGLFTFRAMRDPTATNPMPKGAAARRAAPGQREGLLGHLARPQPRSALRMRQPRRLPRALAPAEASVLLESLHSWRDRAIAGLMLFSGLRSAEVLALTVADADIARGWARVTGKGGRERRVPVDAQVAGWIQTYLLAERPDTDTTVLFVVAKGRNRGQPLTPAGLRTIFRYHRDRAGVPAAHPHALRHSFGTALAEAGVDLAVIQALLGHAHVDSSVGYIHLAPVRVRAAYDAARDRQREQQRGQQHGQQRARG
;
A
#
# COMPACT_ATOMS: atom_id res chain seq x y z
N MET A 1 -29.78 6.12 24.34
CA MET A 1 -29.37 5.19 23.27
C MET A 1 -29.30 5.76 21.85
N THR A 2 -29.91 6.89 21.54
CA THR A 2 -29.98 7.46 20.16
C THR A 2 -28.73 8.24 19.70
N ALA A 3 -27.87 8.66 20.61
CA ALA A 3 -26.79 9.63 20.32
C ALA A 3 -25.57 9.11 19.51
N VAL A 4 -25.37 7.79 19.39
CA VAL A 4 -24.18 7.24 18.74
C VAL A 4 -24.41 6.90 17.24
N ILE A 5 -25.66 6.88 16.80
CA ILE A 5 -26.02 6.57 15.41
C ILE A 5 -25.56 7.69 14.45
N ASP A 6 -25.36 8.92 14.95
CA ASP A 6 -25.01 10.11 14.14
C ASP A 6 -23.50 10.42 14.08
N LEU A 7 -22.64 9.52 14.57
CA LEU A 7 -21.18 9.68 14.42
C LEU A 7 -20.77 9.47 12.97
N ARG A 8 -19.99 10.41 12.42
CA ARG A 8 -19.46 10.34 11.06
C ARG A 8 -18.00 10.82 11.01
N VAL A 9 -17.28 10.41 9.97
CA VAL A 9 -15.92 10.90 9.71
C VAL A 9 -16.03 12.13 8.82
N GLU A 10 -15.46 13.24 9.27
CA GLU A 10 -15.38 14.50 8.52
C GLU A 10 -13.93 14.92 8.29
N ARG A 11 -13.72 15.65 7.22
CA ARG A 11 -12.44 16.31 6.96
C ARG A 11 -12.48 17.70 7.56
N ARG A 12 -11.51 18.04 8.42
CA ARG A 12 -11.30 19.42 8.93
C ARG A 12 -9.88 19.86 8.63
N GLY A 13 -9.74 20.90 7.82
CA GLY A 13 -8.45 21.34 7.31
C GLY A 13 -7.73 20.21 6.55
N ASP A 14 -6.51 19.88 6.96
CA ASP A 14 -5.70 18.78 6.43
C ASP A 14 -5.92 17.45 7.17
N GLY A 15 -6.77 17.44 8.22
CA GLY A 15 -7.02 16.32 9.12
C GLY A 15 -8.35 15.63 8.91
N TRP A 16 -8.57 14.59 9.72
CA TRP A 16 -9.81 13.81 9.79
C TRP A 16 -10.24 13.72 11.25
N VAL A 17 -11.53 13.93 11.51
CA VAL A 17 -12.14 13.89 12.85
C VAL A 17 -13.42 13.07 12.84
N LEU A 18 -13.82 12.59 14.01
CA LEU A 18 -15.18 12.10 14.24
C LEU A 18 -16.05 13.29 14.62
N ALA A 19 -17.09 13.52 13.84
CA ALA A 19 -18.14 14.50 14.11
C ALA A 19 -19.39 13.78 14.59
N GLY A 20 -20.14 14.43 15.50
CA GLY A 20 -21.36 13.92 16.14
C GLY A 20 -21.45 14.36 17.59
N PRO A 21 -22.23 13.64 18.43
CA PRO A 21 -22.39 13.98 19.84
C PRO A 21 -21.06 14.05 20.58
N ASP A 22 -20.87 15.08 21.38
CA ASP A 22 -19.67 15.26 22.20
C ASP A 22 -19.65 14.24 23.35
N SER A 23 -18.69 13.35 23.32
CA SER A 23 -18.44 12.38 24.38
C SER A 23 -16.94 12.27 24.67
N GLN A 24 -16.61 11.77 25.86
CA GLN A 24 -15.20 11.53 26.22
C GLN A 24 -14.49 10.60 25.22
N ASP A 25 -15.20 9.59 24.72
CA ASP A 25 -14.65 8.64 23.74
C ASP A 25 -14.37 9.31 22.39
N VAL A 26 -15.29 10.19 21.92
CA VAL A 26 -15.09 10.96 20.67
C VAL A 26 -13.93 11.93 20.81
N ARG A 27 -13.83 12.64 21.94
CA ARG A 27 -12.72 13.54 22.23
C ARG A 27 -11.37 12.80 22.21
N LEU A 28 -11.29 11.65 22.92
CA LEU A 28 -10.07 10.83 22.95
C LEU A 28 -9.66 10.37 21.54
N VAL A 29 -10.60 9.94 20.70
CA VAL A 29 -10.32 9.54 19.32
C VAL A 29 -9.83 10.73 18.49
N ASN A 30 -10.44 11.90 18.63
CA ASN A 30 -10.04 13.12 17.90
C ASN A 30 -8.66 13.59 18.33
N ASP A 31 -8.33 13.56 19.63
CA ASP A 31 -6.99 13.84 20.16
C ASP A 31 -5.95 12.88 19.55
N TYR A 32 -6.28 11.60 19.48
CA TYR A 32 -5.40 10.61 18.84
C TYR A 32 -5.20 10.87 17.34
N LEU A 33 -6.26 11.21 16.62
CA LEU A 33 -6.16 11.54 15.19
C LEU A 33 -5.34 12.83 14.95
N GLY A 34 -5.44 13.81 15.85
CA GLY A 34 -4.58 14.99 15.90
C GLY A 34 -3.12 14.60 16.12
N TYR A 35 -2.83 13.84 17.17
CA TYR A 35 -1.49 13.31 17.48
C TYR A 35 -0.84 12.58 16.30
N LEU A 36 -1.62 11.82 15.52
CA LEU A 36 -1.10 11.20 14.30
C LEU A 36 -0.75 12.24 13.23
N GLY A 37 -1.46 13.38 13.20
CA GLY A 37 -1.13 14.52 12.35
C GLY A 37 0.22 15.12 12.71
N ASP A 38 0.43 15.43 13.99
CA ASP A 38 1.68 15.99 14.52
C ASP A 38 2.88 15.09 14.27
N ARG A 39 2.63 13.78 14.24
CA ARG A 39 3.63 12.77 13.86
C ARG A 39 3.76 12.54 12.36
N HIS A 40 3.20 13.39 11.52
CA HIS A 40 3.28 13.33 10.06
C HIS A 40 2.79 12.00 9.43
N TYR A 41 1.78 11.36 10.05
CA TYR A 41 1.16 10.20 9.42
C TYR A 41 0.44 10.61 8.13
N ALA A 42 0.63 9.80 7.08
CA ALA A 42 0.03 10.06 5.78
C ALA A 42 -1.50 10.29 5.89
N PRO A 43 -2.08 11.28 5.17
CA PRO A 43 -3.51 11.60 5.23
C PRO A 43 -4.42 10.39 4.99
N GLY A 44 -4.04 9.48 4.08
CA GLY A 44 -4.77 8.24 3.82
C GLY A 44 -4.78 7.27 5.01
N THR A 45 -3.70 7.22 5.80
CA THR A 45 -3.63 6.41 7.04
C THR A 45 -4.53 7.01 8.11
N ARG A 46 -4.46 8.33 8.32
CA ARG A 46 -5.31 9.07 9.27
C ARG A 46 -6.79 8.88 8.94
N ARG A 47 -7.16 9.01 7.66
CA ARG A 47 -8.52 8.72 7.18
C ARG A 47 -8.94 7.28 7.47
N GLY A 48 -8.10 6.31 7.13
CA GLY A 48 -8.37 4.89 7.38
C GLY A 48 -8.61 4.59 8.86
N TYR A 49 -7.78 5.15 9.73
CA TYR A 49 -7.90 5.00 11.19
C TYR A 49 -9.17 5.66 11.72
N ALA A 50 -9.55 6.84 11.22
CA ALA A 50 -10.80 7.50 11.61
C ALA A 50 -12.02 6.59 11.34
N PHE A 51 -12.11 5.97 10.16
CA PHE A 51 -13.18 5.01 9.85
C PHE A 51 -13.10 3.72 10.66
N ASP A 52 -11.91 3.23 10.98
CA ASP A 52 -11.72 2.02 11.78
C ASP A 52 -12.15 2.27 13.24
N LEU A 53 -11.82 3.44 13.80
CA LEU A 53 -12.22 3.85 15.15
C LEU A 53 -13.71 4.19 15.25
N LEU A 54 -14.28 4.81 14.21
CA LEU A 54 -15.73 4.98 14.11
C LEU A 54 -16.47 3.64 14.19
N ALA A 55 -15.95 2.62 13.48
CA ALA A 55 -16.55 1.29 13.52
C ALA A 55 -16.48 0.65 14.92
N LEU A 56 -15.36 0.86 15.65
CA LEU A 56 -15.24 0.42 17.03
C LEU A 56 -16.25 1.13 17.93
N LEU A 57 -16.34 2.46 17.89
CA LEU A 57 -17.26 3.24 18.73
C LEU A 57 -18.72 2.86 18.48
N ARG A 58 -19.11 2.70 17.20
CA ARG A 58 -20.48 2.25 16.86
C ARG A 58 -20.79 0.84 17.40
N TRP A 59 -19.80 -0.06 17.32
CA TRP A 59 -19.98 -1.41 17.84
C TRP A 59 -20.08 -1.42 19.37
N LEU A 60 -19.24 -0.65 20.10
CA LEU A 60 -19.28 -0.50 21.55
C LEU A 60 -20.63 0.08 22.01
N ALA A 61 -21.11 1.12 21.31
CA ALA A 61 -22.40 1.70 21.62
C ALA A 61 -23.58 0.71 21.46
N GLY A 62 -23.51 -0.17 20.46
CA GLY A 62 -24.48 -1.26 20.31
C GLY A 62 -24.41 -2.31 21.43
N GLN A 63 -23.35 -2.31 22.24
CA GLN A 63 -23.17 -3.17 23.42
C GLN A 63 -23.32 -2.41 24.73
N ASP A 64 -23.75 -1.13 24.67
CA ASP A 64 -23.82 -0.22 25.81
C ASP A 64 -22.50 -0.13 26.61
N ARG A 65 -21.37 -0.10 25.88
CA ARG A 65 -20.01 -0.04 26.42
C ARG A 65 -19.27 1.21 25.95
N ARG A 66 -18.31 1.63 26.78
CA ARG A 66 -17.41 2.76 26.52
C ARG A 66 -15.97 2.26 26.32
N LEU A 67 -15.10 3.16 25.81
CA LEU A 67 -13.68 2.84 25.60
C LEU A 67 -12.92 2.50 26.88
N ASP A 68 -13.33 3.04 28.03
CA ASP A 68 -12.70 2.76 29.32
C ASP A 68 -13.00 1.33 29.83
N GLN A 69 -14.05 0.69 29.34
CA GLN A 69 -14.49 -0.66 29.69
C GLN A 69 -13.98 -1.73 28.73
N VAL A 70 -13.14 -1.36 27.77
CA VAL A 70 -12.63 -2.31 26.77
C VAL A 70 -11.47 -3.12 27.36
N ASP A 71 -11.68 -4.41 27.43
CA ASP A 71 -10.71 -5.43 27.79
C ASP A 71 -10.35 -6.34 26.58
N THR A 72 -9.47 -7.30 26.78
CA THR A 72 -9.07 -8.25 25.73
C THR A 72 -10.27 -9.07 25.20
N GLU A 73 -11.19 -9.47 26.08
CA GLU A 73 -12.39 -10.22 25.70
C GLU A 73 -13.33 -9.40 24.81
N THR A 74 -13.51 -8.12 25.14
CA THR A 74 -14.25 -7.16 24.30
C THR A 74 -13.64 -7.04 22.91
N LEU A 75 -12.29 -6.99 22.81
CA LEU A 75 -11.62 -6.95 21.53
C LEU A 75 -11.80 -8.25 20.73
N LEU A 76 -11.80 -9.41 21.37
CA LEU A 76 -12.09 -10.69 20.72
C LEU A 76 -13.51 -10.72 20.13
N ARG A 77 -14.51 -10.23 20.87
CA ARG A 77 -15.89 -10.11 20.38
C ARG A 77 -16.01 -9.12 19.23
N PHE A 78 -15.31 -7.98 19.32
CA PHE A 78 -15.25 -7.03 18.21
C PHE A 78 -14.62 -7.63 16.96
N LEU A 79 -13.56 -8.44 17.10
CA LEU A 79 -12.97 -9.18 15.98
C LEU A 79 -13.95 -10.19 15.37
N ALA A 80 -14.68 -10.93 16.21
CA ALA A 80 -15.70 -11.86 15.75
C ALA A 80 -16.78 -11.13 14.93
N SER A 81 -17.25 -9.97 15.40
CA SER A 81 -18.22 -9.13 14.67
C SER A 81 -17.70 -8.59 13.34
N CYS A 82 -16.41 -8.32 13.24
CA CYS A 82 -15.77 -7.91 11.98
C CYS A 82 -15.75 -9.04 10.94
N ARG A 83 -15.71 -10.30 11.40
CA ARG A 83 -15.68 -11.48 10.51
C ARG A 83 -17.08 -11.95 10.13
N ASN A 84 -18.03 -11.87 11.06
CA ASN A 84 -19.38 -12.34 10.87
C ASN A 84 -20.38 -11.21 11.20
N PRO A 85 -20.66 -10.29 10.29
CA PRO A 85 -21.51 -9.13 10.55
C PRO A 85 -22.98 -9.48 10.88
N GLY A 86 -23.37 -10.73 10.77
CA GLY A 86 -24.72 -11.23 11.15
C GLY A 86 -24.87 -11.74 12.58
N THR A 87 -23.78 -11.82 13.38
CA THR A 87 -23.81 -12.48 14.72
C THR A 87 -23.97 -11.51 15.90
N THR A 88 -24.29 -10.24 15.66
CA THR A 88 -24.65 -9.34 16.78
C THR A 88 -26.09 -9.60 17.19
N ALA A 89 -26.26 -10.37 18.27
CA ALA A 89 -27.52 -10.46 19.00
C ALA A 89 -27.99 -9.05 19.34
N GLY A 90 -29.14 -8.61 18.79
CA GLY A 90 -29.79 -7.37 19.18
C GLY A 90 -30.16 -6.37 18.12
N SER A 91 -30.31 -6.73 16.85
CA SER A 91 -30.92 -5.84 15.85
C SER A 91 -32.13 -6.51 15.22
N ALA A 92 -33.25 -6.53 15.96
CA ALA A 92 -34.56 -6.63 15.40
C ALA A 92 -34.97 -5.22 14.92
N SER A 93 -34.75 -4.86 13.69
CA SER A 93 -35.51 -3.83 12.98
C SER A 93 -35.47 -4.10 11.48
N ALA A 94 -36.63 -4.51 11.03
CA ALA A 94 -37.24 -4.50 9.73
C ALA A 94 -36.53 -3.70 8.61
N GLY A 95 -36.32 -4.38 7.50
CA GLY A 95 -35.87 -3.85 6.23
C GLY A 95 -35.16 -4.92 5.42
N ALA A 96 -35.73 -6.11 5.31
CA ALA A 96 -35.20 -7.18 4.46
C ALA A 96 -35.52 -6.86 3.00
N SER A 97 -34.55 -6.36 2.26
CA SER A 97 -34.47 -6.61 0.83
C SER A 97 -33.50 -7.77 0.62
N ALA A 98 -33.97 -8.73 -0.17
CA ALA A 98 -33.44 -10.06 -0.36
C ALA A 98 -31.98 -10.17 -0.74
N GLY A 99 -31.29 -11.20 -0.17
CA GLY A 99 -30.28 -11.99 -0.89
C GLY A 99 -28.87 -11.41 -0.96
N GLY A 100 -28.15 -11.34 0.17
CA GLY A 100 -26.71 -11.22 0.17
C GLY A 100 -26.16 -11.44 1.60
N GLN A 101 -25.61 -12.61 1.86
CA GLN A 101 -24.79 -12.81 3.04
C GLN A 101 -23.67 -11.75 3.01
N ARG A 102 -23.68 -10.82 3.94
CA ARG A 102 -22.58 -9.84 4.08
C ARG A 102 -21.31 -10.62 4.41
N GLU A 103 -20.46 -10.81 3.41
CA GLU A 103 -19.14 -11.39 3.62
C GLU A 103 -18.41 -10.60 4.71
N GLY A 104 -17.72 -11.30 5.59
CA GLY A 104 -16.91 -10.70 6.65
C GLY A 104 -15.76 -9.87 6.05
N LEU A 105 -15.23 -8.95 6.83
CA LEU A 105 -14.14 -8.09 6.37
C LEU A 105 -12.89 -8.90 6.03
N ALA A 106 -12.21 -8.52 4.95
CA ALA A 106 -10.93 -9.11 4.57
C ALA A 106 -9.91 -8.99 5.72
N ALA A 107 -9.07 -10.00 5.90
CA ALA A 107 -8.06 -10.07 6.97
C ALA A 107 -7.12 -8.84 7.01
N ALA A 108 -6.81 -8.24 5.85
CA ALA A 108 -6.04 -6.99 5.75
C ALA A 108 -6.76 -5.81 6.42
N THR A 109 -8.07 -5.68 6.20
CA THR A 109 -8.91 -4.64 6.79
C THR A 109 -9.02 -4.83 8.29
N VAL A 110 -9.24 -6.05 8.76
CA VAL A 110 -9.28 -6.39 10.20
C VAL A 110 -7.94 -6.06 10.86
N ASN A 111 -6.83 -6.45 10.27
CA ASN A 111 -5.48 -6.15 10.80
C ASN A 111 -5.17 -4.65 10.85
N ARG A 112 -5.63 -3.86 9.88
CA ARG A 112 -5.50 -2.40 9.91
C ARG A 112 -6.34 -1.81 11.04
N ARG A 113 -7.57 -2.29 11.21
CA ARG A 113 -8.48 -1.88 12.29
C ARG A 113 -7.89 -2.16 13.67
N LEU A 114 -7.32 -3.35 13.85
CA LEU A 114 -6.58 -3.69 15.09
C LEU A 114 -5.38 -2.76 15.33
N ALA A 115 -4.66 -2.37 14.28
CA ALA A 115 -3.54 -1.44 14.41
C ALA A 115 -4.02 -0.04 14.85
N ALA A 116 -5.15 0.45 14.31
CA ALA A 116 -5.75 1.71 14.74
C ALA A 116 -6.20 1.66 16.21
N VAL A 117 -6.88 0.57 16.61
CA VAL A 117 -7.34 0.34 17.98
C VAL A 117 -6.16 0.25 18.95
N SER A 118 -5.14 -0.56 18.64
CA SER A 118 -3.94 -0.69 19.46
C SER A 118 -3.21 0.65 19.62
N GLY A 119 -3.14 1.45 18.54
CA GLY A 119 -2.56 2.78 18.57
C GLY A 119 -3.31 3.74 19.48
N LEU A 120 -4.66 3.74 19.44
CA LEU A 120 -5.51 4.53 20.32
C LEU A 120 -5.27 4.19 21.80
N PHE A 121 -5.28 2.91 22.16
CA PHE A 121 -5.05 2.50 23.56
C PHE A 121 -3.61 2.76 24.00
N THR A 122 -2.64 2.66 23.11
CA THR A 122 -1.26 3.08 23.42
C THR A 122 -1.19 4.60 23.68
N PHE A 123 -1.88 5.41 22.86
CA PHE A 123 -1.96 6.86 23.05
C PHE A 123 -2.65 7.21 24.38
N ARG A 124 -3.74 6.51 24.72
CA ARG A 124 -4.42 6.67 26.01
C ARG A 124 -3.48 6.36 27.18
N ALA A 125 -2.75 5.25 27.14
CA ALA A 125 -1.79 4.88 28.18
C ALA A 125 -0.59 5.84 28.31
N MET A 126 -0.23 6.60 27.27
CA MET A 126 0.76 7.67 27.38
C MET A 126 0.24 8.90 28.11
N ARG A 127 -1.08 9.16 28.05
CA ARG A 127 -1.72 10.31 28.73
C ARG A 127 -2.19 10.00 30.15
N ASP A 128 -2.54 8.73 30.38
CA ASP A 128 -3.03 8.23 31.65
C ASP A 128 -2.24 6.96 32.02
N PRO A 129 -1.28 7.06 32.95
CA PRO A 129 -0.46 5.93 33.39
C PRO A 129 -1.25 4.77 34.01
N THR A 130 -2.48 5.02 34.48
CA THR A 130 -3.38 3.98 35.04
C THR A 130 -4.06 3.17 33.95
N ALA A 131 -4.13 3.71 32.71
CA ALA A 131 -4.75 3.04 31.59
C ALA A 131 -3.79 2.02 30.94
N THR A 132 -4.26 0.83 30.72
CA THR A 132 -3.51 -0.23 30.04
C THR A 132 -4.03 -0.43 28.62
N ASN A 133 -3.14 -0.86 27.71
CA ASN A 133 -3.55 -1.26 26.37
C ASN A 133 -4.09 -2.71 26.42
N PRO A 134 -5.39 -2.94 26.17
CA PRO A 134 -5.99 -4.27 26.25
C PRO A 134 -5.56 -5.21 25.10
N MET A 135 -4.74 -4.72 24.15
CA MET A 135 -4.25 -5.52 23.04
C MET A 135 -3.13 -6.45 23.51
N PRO A 136 -3.31 -7.79 23.52
CA PRO A 136 -2.29 -8.71 23.99
C PRO A 136 -1.07 -8.66 23.08
N LYS A 137 0.11 -8.52 23.69
CA LYS A 137 1.39 -8.60 23.00
C LYS A 137 1.64 -10.06 22.62
N GLY A 138 1.85 -10.35 21.34
CA GLY A 138 2.08 -11.70 20.86
C GLY A 138 3.40 -12.28 21.39
N ALA A 139 3.37 -13.53 21.84
CA ALA A 139 4.52 -14.28 22.34
C ALA A 139 5.62 -14.53 21.28
N ALA A 140 5.32 -14.30 20.00
CA ALA A 140 6.21 -14.58 18.87
C ALA A 140 7.49 -13.73 18.83
N ALA A 141 7.61 -12.68 19.65
CA ALA A 141 8.85 -11.89 19.74
C ALA A 141 9.97 -12.58 20.56
N ARG A 142 9.65 -13.64 21.31
CA ARG A 142 10.63 -14.29 22.20
C ARG A 142 11.30 -15.53 21.64
N ARG A 143 10.83 -16.08 20.49
CA ARG A 143 11.33 -17.35 19.95
C ARG A 143 11.79 -17.27 18.49
N ALA A 144 12.54 -16.25 18.13
CA ALA A 144 13.51 -16.45 17.06
C ALA A 144 14.70 -17.20 17.70
N ALA A 145 14.84 -18.48 17.38
CA ALA A 145 16.00 -19.26 17.83
C ALA A 145 17.29 -18.50 17.51
N PRO A 146 18.30 -18.54 18.40
CA PRO A 146 19.55 -17.79 18.20
C PRO A 146 20.22 -18.00 16.84
N GLY A 147 20.05 -19.17 16.21
CA GLY A 147 20.61 -19.50 14.89
C GLY A 147 19.87 -18.96 13.67
N GLN A 148 18.66 -18.40 13.78
CA GLN A 148 17.95 -17.80 12.63
C GLN A 148 18.33 -16.32 12.37
N ARG A 149 19.23 -15.74 13.16
CA ARG A 149 19.72 -14.35 13.02
C ARG A 149 21.01 -14.23 12.20
N GLU A 150 21.60 -15.33 11.76
CA GLU A 150 22.92 -15.40 11.13
C GLU A 150 22.93 -15.28 9.59
N GLY A 151 21.83 -14.89 8.96
CA GLY A 151 21.88 -14.49 7.56
C GLY A 151 22.46 -13.09 7.39
N LEU A 152 23.16 -12.84 6.29
CA LEU A 152 23.80 -11.55 5.93
C LEU A 152 22.89 -10.32 6.14
N LEU A 153 21.57 -10.49 6.20
CA LEU A 153 20.53 -9.49 6.42
C LEU A 153 19.77 -9.64 7.75
N GLY A 154 20.15 -10.59 8.59
CA GLY A 154 19.46 -10.89 9.86
C GLY A 154 19.46 -9.72 10.85
N HIS A 155 20.45 -8.83 10.79
CA HIS A 155 20.56 -7.63 11.61
C HIS A 155 19.58 -6.52 11.19
N LEU A 156 19.04 -6.56 9.98
CA LEU A 156 18.09 -5.56 9.47
C LEU A 156 16.62 -5.89 9.82
N ALA A 157 16.35 -7.12 10.16
CA ALA A 157 15.01 -7.58 10.53
C ALA A 157 14.82 -7.48 12.05
N ARG A 158 14.42 -6.31 12.56
CA ARG A 158 13.85 -6.20 13.92
C ARG A 158 12.41 -6.72 13.86
N PRO A 159 12.09 -7.91 14.43
CA PRO A 159 10.71 -8.36 14.52
C PRO A 159 9.97 -7.41 15.46
N GLN A 160 9.11 -6.56 14.91
CA GLN A 160 8.19 -5.82 15.77
C GLN A 160 7.20 -6.82 16.40
N PRO A 161 6.96 -6.72 17.71
CA PRO A 161 5.99 -7.58 18.37
C PRO A 161 4.62 -7.35 17.75
N ARG A 162 4.13 -8.36 17.05
CA ARG A 162 2.81 -8.34 16.43
C ARG A 162 1.78 -8.72 17.48
N SER A 163 0.63 -8.04 17.51
CA SER A 163 -0.47 -8.43 18.38
C SER A 163 -0.86 -9.90 18.15
N ALA A 164 -1.14 -10.63 19.24
CA ALA A 164 -1.64 -12.01 19.20
C ALA A 164 -2.98 -12.12 18.46
N LEU A 165 -3.76 -11.02 18.41
CA LEU A 165 -5.07 -10.97 17.74
C LEU A 165 -4.95 -10.78 16.22
N ARG A 166 -3.76 -10.61 15.68
CA ARG A 166 -3.57 -10.39 14.24
C ARG A 166 -3.98 -11.62 13.45
N MET A 167 -4.86 -11.44 12.48
CA MET A 167 -5.27 -12.49 11.56
C MET A 167 -4.12 -12.91 10.65
N ARG A 168 -3.96 -14.22 10.47
CA ARG A 168 -3.05 -14.78 9.47
C ARG A 168 -3.57 -14.41 8.09
N GLN A 169 -2.68 -13.92 7.24
CA GLN A 169 -2.96 -13.65 5.84
C GLN A 169 -2.11 -14.61 5.00
N PRO A 170 -2.71 -15.38 4.09
CA PRO A 170 -1.91 -16.07 3.10
C PRO A 170 -1.16 -15.00 2.28
N ARG A 171 0.15 -15.11 2.21
CA ARG A 171 0.96 -14.29 1.30
C ARG A 171 0.66 -14.76 -0.12
N ARG A 172 -0.35 -14.18 -0.75
CA ARG A 172 -0.52 -14.32 -2.19
C ARG A 172 0.52 -13.41 -2.84
N LEU A 173 1.36 -13.98 -3.69
CA LEU A 173 2.22 -13.16 -4.56
C LEU A 173 1.29 -12.32 -5.44
N PRO A 174 1.52 -11.00 -5.55
CA PRO A 174 0.78 -10.19 -6.49
C PRO A 174 0.96 -10.79 -7.90
N ARG A 175 -0.12 -10.88 -8.66
CA ARG A 175 -0.04 -11.34 -10.04
C ARG A 175 0.44 -10.16 -10.91
N ALA A 176 1.55 -10.34 -11.60
CA ALA A 176 1.95 -9.47 -12.70
C ALA A 176 0.98 -9.69 -13.88
N LEU A 177 0.74 -8.65 -14.67
CA LEU A 177 0.02 -8.77 -15.93
C LEU A 177 0.92 -9.50 -16.94
N ALA A 178 0.35 -10.44 -17.67
CA ALA A 178 1.02 -10.99 -18.84
C ALA A 178 1.23 -9.88 -19.91
N PRO A 179 2.27 -9.96 -20.75
CA PRO A 179 2.50 -8.96 -21.79
C PRO A 179 1.28 -8.70 -22.69
N ALA A 180 0.55 -9.75 -23.06
CA ALA A 180 -0.68 -9.64 -23.84
C ALA A 180 -1.79 -8.89 -23.08
N GLU A 181 -1.96 -9.16 -21.78
CA GLU A 181 -2.94 -8.45 -20.93
C GLU A 181 -2.59 -6.94 -20.82
N ALA A 182 -1.29 -6.62 -20.71
CA ALA A 182 -0.83 -5.24 -20.68
C ALA A 182 -1.09 -4.51 -22.01
N SER A 183 -0.84 -5.17 -23.15
CA SER A 183 -1.12 -4.60 -24.49
C SER A 183 -2.60 -4.32 -24.68
N VAL A 184 -3.48 -5.30 -24.41
CA VAL A 184 -4.94 -5.14 -24.52
C VAL A 184 -5.45 -4.01 -23.62
N LEU A 185 -4.92 -3.89 -22.39
CA LEU A 185 -5.26 -2.76 -21.52
C LEU A 185 -4.84 -1.43 -22.16
N LEU A 186 -3.60 -1.28 -22.62
CA LEU A 186 -3.10 -0.04 -23.22
C LEU A 186 -3.86 0.35 -24.48
N GLU A 187 -4.25 -0.61 -25.30
CA GLU A 187 -5.10 -0.39 -26.49
C GLU A 187 -6.50 0.10 -26.13
N SER A 188 -7.05 -0.35 -25.00
CA SER A 188 -8.35 0.12 -24.52
C SER A 188 -8.36 1.59 -24.09
N LEU A 189 -7.17 2.15 -23.74
CA LEU A 189 -7.01 3.53 -23.31
C LEU A 189 -6.95 4.46 -24.52
N HIS A 190 -8.02 5.23 -24.76
CA HIS A 190 -8.12 6.09 -25.96
C HIS A 190 -7.53 7.48 -25.74
N SER A 191 -7.46 8.00 -24.50
CA SER A 191 -6.89 9.31 -24.23
C SER A 191 -5.37 9.21 -23.99
N TRP A 192 -4.64 10.19 -24.51
CA TRP A 192 -3.19 10.28 -24.30
C TRP A 192 -2.85 10.43 -22.81
N ARG A 193 -3.69 11.15 -22.06
CA ARG A 193 -3.59 11.24 -20.61
C ARG A 193 -3.59 9.86 -19.95
N ASP A 194 -4.58 9.03 -20.26
CA ASP A 194 -4.77 7.74 -19.58
C ASP A 194 -3.70 6.73 -19.99
N ARG A 195 -3.26 6.79 -21.28
CA ARG A 195 -2.10 6.04 -21.75
C ARG A 195 -0.82 6.42 -21.03
N ALA A 196 -0.55 7.73 -20.89
CA ALA A 196 0.63 8.24 -20.18
C ALA A 196 0.62 7.79 -18.69
N ILE A 197 -0.52 7.89 -18.02
CA ILE A 197 -0.70 7.43 -16.64
C ILE A 197 -0.39 5.93 -16.51
N ALA A 198 -0.99 5.10 -17.36
CA ALA A 198 -0.75 3.65 -17.33
C ALA A 198 0.69 3.31 -17.69
N GLY A 199 1.27 3.99 -18.68
CA GLY A 199 2.65 3.81 -19.10
C GLY A 199 3.67 4.15 -18.01
N LEU A 200 3.49 5.25 -17.29
CA LEU A 200 4.32 5.60 -16.12
C LEU A 200 4.29 4.53 -15.03
N MET A 201 3.15 3.87 -14.83
CA MET A 201 3.05 2.77 -13.88
C MET A 201 3.68 1.47 -14.38
N LEU A 202 3.48 1.17 -15.68
CA LEU A 202 3.90 -0.09 -16.30
C LEU A 202 5.38 -0.10 -16.71
N PHE A 203 5.91 1.04 -17.22
CA PHE A 203 7.26 1.13 -17.76
C PHE A 203 8.24 1.94 -16.92
N SER A 204 7.74 2.71 -15.95
CA SER A 204 8.59 3.47 -15.01
C SER A 204 8.32 3.10 -13.54
N GLY A 205 7.34 2.22 -13.28
CA GLY A 205 7.06 1.68 -11.95
C GLY A 205 6.53 2.69 -10.93
N LEU A 206 5.92 3.80 -11.33
CA LEU A 206 5.39 4.80 -10.43
C LEU A 206 4.18 4.28 -9.64
N ARG A 207 4.04 4.74 -8.39
CA ARG A 207 2.80 4.53 -7.60
C ARG A 207 1.69 5.47 -8.06
N SER A 208 0.44 5.08 -7.87
CA SER A 208 -0.72 5.95 -8.17
C SER A 208 -0.58 7.36 -7.55
N ALA A 209 -0.16 7.43 -6.29
CA ALA A 209 0.01 8.69 -5.60
C ALA A 209 1.16 9.52 -6.19
N GLU A 210 2.23 8.88 -6.64
CA GLU A 210 3.37 9.54 -7.29
C GLU A 210 2.96 10.10 -8.66
N VAL A 211 2.23 9.31 -9.47
CA VAL A 211 1.70 9.79 -10.76
C VAL A 211 0.76 10.98 -10.60
N LEU A 212 -0.13 10.91 -9.60
CA LEU A 212 -1.09 12.00 -9.34
C LEU A 212 -0.45 13.26 -8.75
N ALA A 213 0.73 13.14 -8.16
CA ALA A 213 1.48 14.27 -7.60
C ALA A 213 2.49 14.87 -8.58
N LEU A 214 2.78 14.22 -9.71
CA LEU A 214 3.69 14.76 -10.72
C LEU A 214 3.24 16.13 -11.19
N THR A 215 4.18 17.08 -11.25
CA THR A 215 4.00 18.36 -11.90
C THR A 215 4.54 18.33 -13.33
N VAL A 216 4.18 19.31 -14.15
CA VAL A 216 4.73 19.47 -15.51
C VAL A 216 6.26 19.63 -15.45
N ALA A 217 6.77 20.35 -14.45
CA ALA A 217 8.21 20.57 -14.26
C ALA A 217 8.98 19.32 -13.80
N ASP A 218 8.29 18.34 -13.19
CA ASP A 218 8.91 17.08 -12.77
C ASP A 218 9.12 16.10 -13.92
N ALA A 219 8.41 16.27 -15.04
CA ALA A 219 8.49 15.41 -16.21
C ALA A 219 9.50 16.00 -17.23
N ASP A 220 10.79 15.69 -17.07
CA ASP A 220 11.82 16.02 -18.05
C ASP A 220 11.79 15.02 -19.22
N ILE A 221 10.72 15.14 -20.04
CA ILE A 221 10.47 14.20 -21.16
C ILE A 221 11.55 14.28 -22.23
N ALA A 222 12.18 15.45 -22.40
CA ALA A 222 13.25 15.64 -23.39
C ALA A 222 14.50 14.81 -23.04
N ARG A 223 14.78 14.64 -21.76
CA ARG A 223 15.88 13.81 -21.26
C ARG A 223 15.46 12.40 -20.86
N GLY A 224 14.17 12.07 -20.95
CA GLY A 224 13.65 10.76 -20.58
C GLY A 224 13.65 10.48 -19.06
N TRP A 225 13.45 11.49 -18.23
CA TRP A 225 13.45 11.35 -16.78
C TRP A 225 12.22 11.98 -16.13
N ALA A 226 11.80 11.41 -15.03
CA ALA A 226 10.85 12.05 -14.12
C ALA A 226 11.39 12.10 -12.69
N ARG A 227 11.20 13.23 -12.00
CA ARG A 227 11.47 13.41 -10.59
C ARG A 227 10.23 13.02 -9.79
N VAL A 228 10.37 12.11 -8.86
CA VAL A 228 9.26 11.52 -8.12
C VAL A 228 9.48 11.67 -6.64
N THR A 229 8.51 12.23 -5.92
CA THR A 229 8.52 12.33 -4.47
C THR A 229 7.75 11.15 -3.86
N GLY A 230 8.44 10.30 -3.13
CA GLY A 230 7.90 9.12 -2.49
C GLY A 230 7.40 9.36 -1.06
N LYS A 231 7.03 8.26 -0.38
CA LYS A 231 6.61 8.31 1.03
C LYS A 231 7.71 8.91 1.92
N GLY A 232 7.32 9.88 2.75
CA GLY A 232 8.26 10.58 3.65
C GLY A 232 9.12 11.64 2.97
N GLY A 233 8.68 12.19 1.84
CA GLY A 233 9.35 13.29 1.15
C GLY A 233 10.64 12.87 0.41
N ARG A 234 10.95 11.57 0.29
CA ARG A 234 12.15 11.12 -0.41
C ARG A 234 11.98 11.27 -1.91
N GLU A 235 12.88 12.02 -2.52
CA GLU A 235 12.92 12.18 -3.96
C GLU A 235 13.78 11.10 -4.63
N ARG A 236 13.38 10.72 -5.84
CA ARG A 236 14.18 9.91 -6.75
C ARG A 236 13.92 10.29 -8.19
N ARG A 237 14.85 10.01 -9.06
CA ARG A 237 14.65 10.10 -10.51
C ARG A 237 14.36 8.70 -11.06
N VAL A 238 13.40 8.62 -11.96
CA VAL A 238 13.05 7.38 -12.66
C VAL A 238 13.12 7.61 -14.16
N PRO A 239 13.61 6.63 -14.92
CA PRO A 239 13.61 6.73 -16.38
C PRO A 239 12.18 6.68 -16.90
N VAL A 240 11.91 7.47 -17.94
CA VAL A 240 10.65 7.48 -18.68
C VAL A 240 10.91 6.89 -20.05
N ASP A 241 10.19 5.85 -20.39
CA ASP A 241 10.25 5.21 -21.70
C ASP A 241 9.90 6.22 -22.80
N ALA A 242 10.56 6.14 -23.96
CA ALA A 242 10.38 7.08 -25.06
C ALA A 242 8.92 7.13 -25.58
N GLN A 243 8.24 6.00 -25.60
CA GLN A 243 6.83 5.93 -25.98
C GLN A 243 5.94 6.68 -24.97
N VAL A 244 6.21 6.50 -23.67
CA VAL A 244 5.49 7.21 -22.60
C VAL A 244 5.76 8.71 -22.66
N ALA A 245 7.02 9.11 -22.93
CA ALA A 245 7.38 10.52 -23.13
C ALA A 245 6.58 11.14 -24.28
N GLY A 246 6.45 10.42 -25.41
CA GLY A 246 5.61 10.84 -26.53
C GLY A 246 4.12 10.96 -26.14
N TRP A 247 3.57 10.04 -25.35
CA TRP A 247 2.19 10.14 -24.85
C TRP A 247 2.00 11.36 -23.93
N ILE A 248 2.95 11.63 -23.06
CA ILE A 248 2.91 12.83 -22.18
C ILE A 248 2.97 14.09 -23.04
N GLN A 249 3.85 14.15 -24.04
CA GLN A 249 3.96 15.30 -24.95
C GLN A 249 2.65 15.53 -25.70
N THR A 250 2.09 14.50 -26.31
CA THR A 250 0.82 14.60 -27.05
C THR A 250 -0.32 15.02 -26.12
N TYR A 251 -0.37 14.48 -24.89
CA TYR A 251 -1.33 14.93 -23.90
C TYR A 251 -1.22 16.41 -23.58
N LEU A 252 -0.01 16.91 -23.33
CA LEU A 252 0.25 18.32 -23.03
C LEU A 252 -0.17 19.25 -24.17
N LEU A 253 0.09 18.84 -25.42
CA LEU A 253 -0.15 19.68 -26.60
C LEU A 253 -1.62 19.62 -27.09
N ALA A 254 -2.28 18.47 -26.97
CA ALA A 254 -3.56 18.23 -27.64
C ALA A 254 -4.76 17.98 -26.70
N GLU A 255 -4.53 17.46 -25.49
CA GLU A 255 -5.64 17.04 -24.62
C GLU A 255 -5.72 17.78 -23.27
N ARG A 256 -4.57 18.29 -22.77
CA ARG A 256 -4.55 18.91 -21.45
C ARG A 256 -5.34 20.22 -21.48
N PRO A 257 -6.41 20.35 -20.65
CA PRO A 257 -7.13 21.61 -20.57
C PRO A 257 -6.26 22.74 -20.04
N ASP A 258 -6.54 23.97 -20.45
CA ASP A 258 -5.99 25.14 -19.80
C ASP A 258 -6.36 25.17 -18.32
N THR A 259 -5.37 25.42 -17.47
CA THR A 259 -5.51 25.34 -16.02
C THR A 259 -4.32 26.00 -15.32
N ASP A 260 -4.57 26.62 -14.17
CA ASP A 260 -3.54 27.25 -13.33
C ASP A 260 -2.75 26.23 -12.50
N THR A 261 -3.19 24.97 -12.43
CA THR A 261 -2.47 23.97 -11.66
C THR A 261 -1.19 23.52 -12.36
N THR A 262 -0.12 23.39 -11.59
CA THR A 262 1.15 22.82 -12.07
C THR A 262 1.11 21.30 -12.17
N VAL A 263 0.09 20.62 -11.61
CA VAL A 263 -0.06 19.17 -11.65
C VAL A 263 -0.18 18.70 -13.09
N LEU A 264 0.58 17.67 -13.46
CA LEU A 264 0.65 17.16 -14.82
C LEU A 264 -0.71 16.62 -15.29
N PHE A 265 -1.35 15.74 -14.52
CA PHE A 265 -2.58 15.07 -14.92
C PHE A 265 -3.82 15.71 -14.28
N VAL A 266 -4.69 16.22 -15.14
CA VAL A 266 -5.90 16.92 -14.74
C VAL A 266 -7.15 16.23 -15.30
N VAL A 267 -8.31 16.59 -14.74
CA VAL A 267 -9.62 16.12 -15.20
C VAL A 267 -9.93 16.74 -16.56
N ALA A 268 -10.21 15.91 -17.59
CA ALA A 268 -10.40 16.37 -18.96
C ALA A 268 -11.81 16.93 -19.24
N LYS A 269 -12.85 16.44 -18.54
CA LYS A 269 -14.26 16.72 -18.86
C LYS A 269 -15.12 16.90 -17.60
N GLY A 270 -16.25 17.57 -17.76
CA GLY A 270 -17.25 17.75 -16.71
C GLY A 270 -16.96 18.91 -15.78
N ARG A 271 -17.70 18.99 -14.67
CA ARG A 271 -17.68 20.13 -13.71
C ARG A 271 -16.28 20.42 -13.14
N ASN A 272 -15.45 19.40 -13.00
CA ASN A 272 -14.10 19.53 -12.43
C ASN A 272 -12.99 19.58 -13.49
N ARG A 273 -13.34 19.94 -14.75
CA ARG A 273 -12.36 20.08 -15.84
C ARG A 273 -11.22 21.02 -15.44
N GLY A 274 -9.98 20.62 -15.70
CA GLY A 274 -8.79 21.37 -15.32
C GLY A 274 -8.31 21.18 -13.88
N GLN A 275 -9.12 20.61 -12.98
CA GLN A 275 -8.69 20.32 -11.62
C GLN A 275 -7.76 19.09 -11.58
N PRO A 276 -6.84 18.98 -10.61
CA PRO A 276 -5.99 17.81 -10.45
C PRO A 276 -6.77 16.51 -10.42
N LEU A 277 -6.28 15.49 -11.13
CA LEU A 277 -6.92 14.17 -11.13
C LEU A 277 -6.82 13.54 -9.73
N THR A 278 -7.97 13.09 -9.21
CA THR A 278 -8.05 12.52 -7.87
C THR A 278 -7.79 11.01 -7.86
N PRO A 279 -7.42 10.40 -6.70
CA PRO A 279 -7.34 8.95 -6.56
C PRO A 279 -8.65 8.22 -6.88
N ALA A 280 -9.81 8.86 -6.67
CA ALA A 280 -11.12 8.31 -7.04
C ALA A 280 -11.30 8.31 -8.56
N GLY A 281 -10.96 9.43 -9.22
CA GLY A 281 -10.98 9.54 -10.69
C GLY A 281 -10.08 8.50 -11.34
N LEU A 282 -8.84 8.35 -10.86
CA LEU A 282 -7.92 7.34 -11.34
C LEU A 282 -8.48 5.91 -11.21
N ARG A 283 -9.06 5.57 -10.06
CA ARG A 283 -9.71 4.25 -9.88
C ARG A 283 -10.88 4.03 -10.84
N THR A 284 -11.64 5.08 -11.15
CA THR A 284 -12.76 4.99 -12.10
C THR A 284 -12.26 4.74 -13.52
N ILE A 285 -11.17 5.41 -13.96
CA ILE A 285 -10.52 5.17 -15.24
C ILE A 285 -10.09 3.70 -15.34
N PHE A 286 -9.30 3.21 -14.38
CA PHE A 286 -8.84 1.82 -14.42
C PHE A 286 -9.97 0.80 -14.33
N ARG A 287 -11.02 1.05 -13.54
CA ARG A 287 -12.19 0.16 -13.48
C ARG A 287 -12.86 0.06 -14.83
N TYR A 288 -13.15 1.19 -15.48
CA TYR A 288 -13.77 1.23 -16.79
C TYR A 288 -12.95 0.48 -17.85
N HIS A 289 -11.65 0.77 -17.94
CA HIS A 289 -10.81 0.19 -18.98
C HIS A 289 -10.50 -1.30 -18.76
N ARG A 290 -10.29 -1.75 -17.51
CA ARG A 290 -10.10 -3.18 -17.24
C ARG A 290 -11.35 -4.01 -17.57
N ASP A 291 -12.55 -3.46 -17.28
CA ASP A 291 -13.81 -4.13 -17.58
C ASP A 291 -14.01 -4.20 -19.10
N ARG A 292 -13.70 -3.11 -19.82
CA ARG A 292 -13.75 -3.04 -21.29
C ARG A 292 -12.72 -3.94 -21.96
N ALA A 293 -11.52 -4.02 -21.43
CA ALA A 293 -10.42 -4.84 -21.95
C ALA A 293 -10.55 -6.33 -21.58
N GLY A 294 -11.49 -6.70 -20.71
CA GLY A 294 -11.59 -8.07 -20.20
C GLY A 294 -10.39 -8.50 -19.35
N VAL A 295 -9.66 -7.55 -18.71
CA VAL A 295 -8.47 -7.79 -17.90
C VAL A 295 -8.74 -7.41 -16.44
N PRO A 296 -9.42 -8.27 -15.65
CA PRO A 296 -9.83 -7.92 -14.28
C PRO A 296 -8.66 -7.64 -13.34
N ALA A 297 -7.47 -8.19 -13.63
CA ALA A 297 -6.24 -7.96 -12.87
C ALA A 297 -5.62 -6.56 -13.11
N ALA A 298 -6.05 -5.82 -14.13
CA ALA A 298 -5.47 -4.53 -14.52
C ALA A 298 -5.87 -3.42 -13.53
N HIS A 299 -5.09 -3.24 -12.51
CA HIS A 299 -5.20 -2.14 -11.56
C HIS A 299 -3.82 -1.50 -11.33
N PRO A 300 -3.75 -0.26 -10.86
CA PRO A 300 -2.50 0.49 -10.74
C PRO A 300 -1.35 -0.26 -10.04
N HIS A 301 -1.67 -1.02 -9.01
CA HIS A 301 -0.66 -1.82 -8.30
C HIS A 301 -0.13 -2.99 -9.15
N ALA A 302 -1.00 -3.61 -9.97
CA ALA A 302 -0.58 -4.70 -10.85
C ALA A 302 0.38 -4.20 -11.93
N LEU A 303 0.11 -3.03 -12.55
CA LEU A 303 1.00 -2.44 -13.55
C LEU A 303 2.41 -2.21 -12.99
N ARG A 304 2.49 -1.57 -11.84
CA ARG A 304 3.78 -1.35 -11.17
C ARG A 304 4.45 -2.68 -10.75
N HIS A 305 3.68 -3.67 -10.35
CA HIS A 305 4.22 -4.99 -10.04
C HIS A 305 4.78 -5.66 -11.30
N SER A 306 4.07 -5.55 -12.44
CA SER A 306 4.53 -6.04 -13.74
C SER A 306 5.86 -5.41 -14.14
N PHE A 307 6.06 -4.10 -13.90
CA PHE A 307 7.35 -3.42 -14.10
C PHE A 307 8.47 -4.11 -13.30
N GLY A 308 8.27 -4.30 -11.99
CA GLY A 308 9.28 -4.94 -11.15
C GLY A 308 9.57 -6.39 -11.57
N THR A 309 8.52 -7.14 -11.97
CA THR A 309 8.64 -8.51 -12.47
C THR A 309 9.42 -8.56 -13.78
N ALA A 310 9.08 -7.70 -14.75
CA ALA A 310 9.77 -7.63 -16.04
C ALA A 310 11.26 -7.29 -15.88
N LEU A 311 11.62 -6.37 -14.99
CA LEU A 311 13.03 -6.06 -14.69
C LEU A 311 13.74 -7.25 -14.05
N ALA A 312 13.10 -7.96 -13.11
CA ALA A 312 13.67 -9.15 -12.47
C ALA A 312 13.88 -10.28 -13.50
N GLU A 313 12.91 -10.51 -14.37
CA GLU A 313 13.00 -11.45 -15.49
C GLU A 313 14.08 -11.02 -16.51
N ALA A 314 14.25 -9.73 -16.74
CA ALA A 314 15.34 -9.19 -17.55
C ALA A 314 16.73 -9.29 -16.87
N GLY A 315 16.82 -9.73 -15.61
CA GLY A 315 18.06 -9.94 -14.88
C GLY A 315 18.66 -8.66 -14.29
N VAL A 316 17.86 -7.61 -14.15
CA VAL A 316 18.29 -6.37 -13.49
C VAL A 316 18.54 -6.66 -12.00
N ASP A 317 19.61 -6.10 -11.47
CA ASP A 317 19.98 -6.25 -10.05
C ASP A 317 18.85 -5.78 -9.14
N LEU A 318 18.63 -6.55 -8.04
CA LEU A 318 17.56 -6.26 -7.08
C LEU A 318 17.71 -4.88 -6.45
N ALA A 319 18.95 -4.42 -6.21
CA ALA A 319 19.19 -3.09 -5.63
C ALA A 319 18.76 -1.98 -6.60
N VAL A 320 18.96 -2.17 -7.91
CA VAL A 320 18.48 -1.25 -8.95
C VAL A 320 16.96 -1.25 -9.00
N ILE A 321 16.32 -2.43 -8.97
CA ILE A 321 14.85 -2.55 -8.92
C ILE A 321 14.30 -1.84 -7.67
N GLN A 322 14.94 -2.01 -6.51
CA GLN A 322 14.55 -1.34 -5.27
C GLN A 322 14.66 0.18 -5.37
N ALA A 323 15.76 0.68 -5.93
CA ALA A 323 15.97 2.11 -6.13
C ALA A 323 14.90 2.71 -7.06
N LEU A 324 14.63 2.08 -8.21
CA LEU A 324 13.60 2.51 -9.17
C LEU A 324 12.20 2.50 -8.55
N LEU A 325 11.85 1.43 -7.84
CA LEU A 325 10.57 1.31 -7.17
C LEU A 325 10.47 2.16 -5.88
N GLY A 326 11.57 2.65 -5.31
CA GLY A 326 11.57 3.40 -4.05
C GLY A 326 11.00 2.57 -2.91
N HIS A 327 11.46 1.33 -2.75
CA HIS A 327 11.12 0.48 -1.62
C HIS A 327 11.98 0.84 -0.41
N ALA A 328 11.34 1.23 0.70
CA ALA A 328 12.05 1.55 1.94
C ALA A 328 12.59 0.29 2.66
N HIS A 329 12.09 -0.90 2.32
CA HIS A 329 12.44 -2.17 2.94
C HIS A 329 12.65 -3.26 1.88
N VAL A 330 13.68 -4.08 2.11
CA VAL A 330 14.02 -5.24 1.27
C VAL A 330 12.85 -6.23 1.14
N ASP A 331 12.08 -6.41 2.21
CA ASP A 331 10.90 -7.29 2.24
C ASP A 331 9.88 -7.03 1.12
N SER A 332 9.80 -5.80 0.63
CA SER A 332 8.90 -5.44 -0.47
C SER A 332 9.38 -5.95 -1.84
N SER A 333 10.67 -6.25 -1.95
CA SER A 333 11.32 -6.70 -3.20
C SER A 333 11.61 -8.20 -3.22
N VAL A 334 11.55 -8.88 -2.06
CA VAL A 334 11.74 -10.33 -1.94
C VAL A 334 10.74 -11.11 -2.82
N GLY A 335 9.54 -10.55 -3.04
CA GLY A 335 8.55 -11.15 -3.95
C GLY A 335 9.03 -11.33 -5.38
N TYR A 336 9.98 -10.50 -5.85
CA TYR A 336 10.53 -10.60 -7.21
C TYR A 336 11.61 -11.69 -7.35
N ILE A 337 12.30 -12.05 -6.25
CA ILE A 337 13.28 -13.14 -6.25
C ILE A 337 12.58 -14.49 -6.49
N HIS A 338 11.37 -14.68 -5.97
CA HIS A 338 10.61 -15.92 -6.13
C HIS A 338 9.99 -16.10 -7.53
N LEU A 339 9.96 -15.03 -8.35
CA LEU A 339 9.35 -15.06 -9.68
C LEU A 339 10.31 -15.52 -10.79
N ALA A 340 11.62 -15.64 -10.49
CA ALA A 340 12.62 -16.04 -11.48
C ALA A 340 13.50 -17.24 -11.05
N PRO A 341 12.92 -18.43 -10.72
CA PRO A 341 13.71 -19.60 -10.27
C PRO A 341 14.77 -20.03 -11.29
N VAL A 342 14.47 -19.94 -12.59
CA VAL A 342 15.38 -20.28 -13.69
C VAL A 342 16.61 -19.38 -13.68
N ARG A 343 16.46 -18.09 -13.38
CA ARG A 343 17.57 -17.13 -13.34
C ARG A 343 18.41 -17.24 -12.07
N VAL A 344 17.79 -17.57 -10.94
CA VAL A 344 18.53 -17.87 -9.71
C VAL A 344 19.44 -19.06 -9.96
N ARG A 345 18.96 -20.08 -10.68
CA ARG A 345 19.77 -21.22 -11.06
C ARG A 345 20.90 -20.84 -12.03
N ALA A 346 20.59 -20.09 -13.08
CA ALA A 346 21.59 -19.62 -14.05
C ALA A 346 22.67 -18.73 -13.40
N ALA A 347 22.28 -17.80 -12.52
CA ALA A 347 23.22 -16.98 -11.77
C ALA A 347 24.11 -17.78 -10.83
N TYR A 348 23.54 -18.81 -10.16
CA TYR A 348 24.31 -19.75 -9.35
C TYR A 348 25.33 -20.53 -10.16
N ASP A 349 24.89 -21.11 -11.28
CA ASP A 349 25.76 -21.90 -12.16
C ASP A 349 26.90 -21.04 -12.72
N ALA A 350 26.62 -19.81 -13.20
CA ALA A 350 27.63 -18.86 -13.65
C ALA A 350 28.60 -18.42 -12.53
N ALA A 351 28.13 -18.29 -11.30
CA ALA A 351 28.99 -17.97 -10.16
C ALA A 351 29.91 -19.16 -9.79
N ARG A 352 29.40 -20.37 -9.87
CA ARG A 352 30.17 -21.59 -9.62
C ARG A 352 31.23 -21.82 -10.68
N ASP A 353 30.93 -21.56 -11.94
CA ASP A 353 31.90 -21.70 -13.03
C ASP A 353 33.05 -20.70 -12.88
N ARG A 354 32.75 -19.44 -12.57
CA ARG A 354 33.78 -18.43 -12.25
C ARG A 354 34.67 -18.85 -11.08
N GLN A 355 34.11 -19.42 -10.01
CA GLN A 355 34.89 -19.93 -8.89
C GLN A 355 35.80 -21.08 -9.28
N ARG A 356 35.33 -22.01 -10.12
CA ARG A 356 36.14 -23.12 -10.63
C ARG A 356 37.28 -22.66 -11.50
N GLU A 357 37.05 -21.66 -12.36
CA GLU A 357 38.10 -21.06 -13.19
C GLU A 357 39.18 -20.36 -12.36
N GLN A 358 38.77 -19.59 -11.33
CA GLN A 358 39.71 -18.97 -10.39
C GLN A 358 40.55 -20.00 -9.64
N GLN A 359 39.93 -21.07 -9.16
CA GLN A 359 40.66 -22.16 -8.47
C GLN A 359 41.67 -22.87 -9.39
N ARG A 360 41.30 -23.14 -10.63
CA ARG A 360 42.20 -23.72 -11.66
C ARG A 360 43.37 -22.76 -11.97
N GLY A 361 43.10 -21.49 -12.11
CA GLY A 361 44.15 -20.48 -12.33
C GLY A 361 45.15 -20.40 -11.18
N GLN A 362 44.69 -20.47 -9.92
CA GLN A 362 45.56 -20.47 -8.74
C GLN A 362 46.40 -21.76 -8.66
N GLN A 363 45.85 -22.94 -8.96
CA GLN A 363 46.59 -24.20 -9.00
C GLN A 363 47.68 -24.22 -10.06
N HIS A 364 47.41 -23.71 -11.25
CA HIS A 364 48.40 -23.60 -12.33
C HIS A 364 49.50 -22.59 -12.00
N GLY A 365 49.16 -21.47 -11.33
CA GLY A 365 50.13 -20.48 -10.87
C GLY A 365 51.10 -21.04 -9.79
N GLN A 366 50.56 -21.84 -8.87
CA GLN A 366 51.38 -22.52 -7.84
C GLN A 366 52.28 -23.64 -8.41
N GLN A 367 51.83 -24.33 -9.42
CA GLN A 367 52.69 -25.36 -10.08
C GLN A 367 53.83 -24.72 -10.88
N ARG A 368 53.59 -23.59 -11.55
CA ARG A 368 54.68 -22.85 -12.22
C ARG A 368 55.68 -22.16 -11.30
N ALA A 369 55.30 -21.88 -10.06
CA ALA A 369 56.18 -21.27 -9.08
C ALA A 369 57.06 -22.29 -8.30
N ARG A 370 56.80 -23.62 -8.46
CA ARG A 370 57.49 -24.72 -7.80
C ARG A 370 58.40 -25.50 -8.73
N GLY A 371 58.38 -25.32 -10.04
CA GLY A 371 59.30 -25.86 -11.04
C GLY A 371 60.26 -24.80 -11.51
#